data_41a9b6e49c804361ad29a0249846df4a
#
_entry.id   41a9b6e49c804361ad29a0249846df4a
#
_cell.length_a   1.000
_cell.length_b   1.000
_cell.length_c   1.000
_cell.angle_alpha   90.00
_cell.angle_beta   90.00
_cell.angle_gamma   90.00
#
_symmetry.space_group_name_H-M   'P 1'
#
loop_
_entity.id
_entity.type
_entity.pdbx_description
1 polymer ?
#
loop_
_entity_poly.entity_id
_entity_poly.type
_entity_poly.pdbx_seq_one_letter_code
_entity_poly.pdbx_strand_id
1 'polypeptide(L)'
;SSQVGCTLNCTFCHTGTQALVRNLTAAEIAAQVMIARDDLAEWPTSNENRKITNIVFMGMGEPLYNLDHVSDAIDIISDGDGMAIGRRRTTVSTSGVVPKIQELGERTGTMLAISLHATHDDLRNELVPLNRKYPLAQLMDAIRAYPGLGNSKRVTFEYVMLKGVND
;
A
#
# COMPACT_ATOMS: atom_id res chain seq x y z
N SER A 1 -4.27 -0.15 7.70
CA SER A 1 -5.15 0.80 6.97
C SER A 1 -4.53 2.19 6.94
N SER A 2 -4.84 2.98 5.91
CA SER A 2 -4.38 4.37 5.77
C SER A 2 -5.51 5.40 5.85
N GLN A 3 -6.76 4.98 5.71
CA GLN A 3 -7.95 5.81 5.73
C GLN A 3 -9.10 5.10 6.45
N VAL A 4 -10.12 5.84 6.83
CA VAL A 4 -11.43 5.33 7.23
C VAL A 4 -12.35 5.45 6.02
N GLY A 5 -12.71 4.33 5.40
CA GLY A 5 -13.37 4.27 4.10
C GLY A 5 -12.39 4.42 2.91
N CYS A 6 -12.91 4.63 1.72
CA CYS A 6 -12.10 4.79 0.50
C CYS A 6 -12.85 5.63 -0.55
N THR A 7 -12.12 6.36 -1.39
CA THR A 7 -12.68 7.15 -2.50
C THR A 7 -12.68 6.42 -3.85
N LEU A 8 -12.03 5.25 -3.95
CA LEU A 8 -11.73 4.65 -5.25
C LEU A 8 -12.87 3.84 -5.85
N ASN A 9 -13.85 3.42 -5.07
CA ASN A 9 -15.04 2.68 -5.52
C ASN A 9 -14.72 1.46 -6.41
N CYS A 10 -13.62 0.73 -6.11
CA CYS A 10 -13.28 -0.50 -6.82
C CYS A 10 -14.40 -1.53 -6.67
N THR A 11 -14.90 -2.07 -7.78
CA THR A 11 -16.16 -2.85 -7.82
C THR A 11 -16.07 -4.18 -7.09
N PHE A 12 -14.89 -4.76 -6.96
CA PHE A 12 -14.63 -6.03 -6.25
C PHE A 12 -14.29 -5.83 -4.76
N CYS A 13 -14.13 -4.57 -4.31
CA CYS A 13 -13.64 -4.28 -2.96
C CYS A 13 -14.76 -3.85 -2.03
N HIS A 14 -14.92 -4.54 -0.89
CA HIS A 14 -15.94 -4.16 0.10
C HIS A 14 -15.71 -2.75 0.66
N THR A 15 -14.45 -2.36 0.90
CA THR A 15 -14.13 -0.98 1.32
C THR A 15 -14.53 0.06 0.26
N GLY A 16 -14.56 -0.31 -1.01
CA GLY A 16 -15.04 0.56 -2.10
C GLY A 16 -16.51 0.96 -1.97
N THR A 17 -17.31 0.24 -1.19
CA THR A 17 -18.71 0.60 -0.88
C THR A 17 -18.84 1.56 0.30
N GLN A 18 -17.75 1.83 1.00
CA GLN A 18 -17.71 2.69 2.19
C GLN A 18 -17.15 4.07 1.80
N ALA A 19 -17.96 5.11 1.94
CA ALA A 19 -17.50 6.47 1.67
C ALA A 19 -16.28 6.82 2.54
N LEU A 20 -15.36 7.59 1.98
CA LEU A 20 -14.24 8.14 2.75
C LEU A 20 -14.77 9.05 3.87
N VAL A 21 -14.40 8.73 5.09
CA VAL A 21 -14.67 9.57 6.26
C VAL A 21 -13.51 10.53 6.51
N ARG A 22 -12.29 9.98 6.59
CA ARG A 22 -11.06 10.77 6.80
C ARG A 22 -9.80 9.96 6.55
N ASN A 23 -8.69 10.66 6.40
CA ASN A 23 -7.36 10.08 6.48
C ASN A 23 -7.03 9.68 7.94
N LEU A 24 -6.27 8.61 8.11
CA LEU A 24 -5.62 8.30 9.39
C LEU A 24 -4.37 9.16 9.56
N THR A 25 -4.09 9.57 10.79
CA THR A 25 -2.82 10.21 11.16
C THR A 25 -1.67 9.20 11.16
N ALA A 26 -0.43 9.68 11.12
CA ALA A 26 0.75 8.81 11.23
C ALA A 26 0.74 7.98 12.52
N ALA A 27 0.33 8.58 13.63
CA ALA A 27 0.21 7.89 14.91
C ALA A 27 -0.83 6.76 14.88
N GLU A 28 -2.00 6.99 14.27
CA GLU A 28 -3.04 5.96 14.13
C GLU A 28 -2.58 4.82 13.22
N ILE A 29 -1.82 5.12 12.17
CA ILE A 29 -1.25 4.09 11.28
C ILE A 29 -0.21 3.26 12.04
N ALA A 30 0.74 3.89 12.74
CA ALA A 30 1.77 3.21 13.53
C ALA A 30 1.16 2.42 14.69
N ALA A 31 0.12 2.94 15.35
CA ALA A 31 -0.57 2.27 16.45
C ALA A 31 -1.17 0.91 16.05
N GLN A 32 -1.57 0.72 14.79
CA GLN A 32 -2.05 -0.60 14.33
C GLN A 32 -0.95 -1.67 14.48
N VAL A 33 0.31 -1.33 14.25
CA VAL A 33 1.45 -2.24 14.43
C VAL A 33 1.71 -2.50 15.91
N MET A 34 1.60 -1.46 16.74
CA MET A 34 1.78 -1.59 18.20
C MET A 34 0.72 -2.53 18.79
N ILE A 35 -0.56 -2.33 18.45
CA ILE A 35 -1.65 -3.18 18.91
C ILE A 35 -1.42 -4.65 18.48
N ALA A 36 -1.03 -4.87 17.22
CA ALA A 36 -0.73 -6.22 16.74
C ALA A 36 0.43 -6.87 17.51
N ARG A 37 1.45 -6.11 17.92
CA ARG A 37 2.53 -6.60 18.76
C ARG A 37 2.08 -6.91 20.18
N ASP A 38 1.21 -6.09 20.75
CA ASP A 38 0.61 -6.34 22.06
C ASP A 38 -0.19 -7.64 22.05
N ASP A 39 -1.06 -7.84 21.05
CA ASP A 39 -1.87 -9.05 20.89
C ASP A 39 -1.02 -10.31 20.72
N LEU A 40 0.14 -10.17 20.10
CA LEU A 40 1.10 -11.27 19.91
C LEU A 40 2.06 -11.45 21.08
N ALA A 41 1.98 -10.62 22.11
CA ALA A 41 2.95 -10.59 23.24
C ALA A 41 4.41 -10.49 22.73
N GLU A 42 4.66 -9.58 21.78
CA GLU A 42 5.99 -9.40 21.16
C GLU A 42 6.88 -8.41 21.92
N TRP A 43 6.39 -7.76 22.97
CA TRP A 43 7.16 -6.81 23.77
C TRP A 43 7.82 -7.44 25.01
N PRO A 44 9.08 -7.06 25.33
CA PRO A 44 10.02 -6.30 24.50
C PRO A 44 10.44 -7.10 23.26
N THR A 45 10.53 -6.42 22.11
CA THR A 45 10.89 -7.09 20.85
C THR A 45 12.39 -7.43 20.82
N SER A 46 12.71 -8.68 20.52
CA SER A 46 14.07 -9.16 20.26
C SER A 46 14.10 -9.95 18.94
N ASN A 47 15.28 -10.33 18.48
CA ASN A 47 15.39 -11.18 17.28
C ASN A 47 14.76 -12.57 17.50
N GLU A 48 14.72 -13.05 18.73
CA GLU A 48 14.21 -14.39 19.08
C GLU A 48 12.67 -14.41 19.18
N ASN A 49 12.05 -13.30 19.66
CA ASN A 49 10.61 -13.25 19.85
C ASN A 49 9.85 -12.46 18.77
N ARG A 50 10.53 -11.95 17.74
CA ARG A 50 9.93 -11.16 16.67
C ARG A 50 8.96 -12.01 15.85
N LYS A 51 7.68 -11.67 15.88
CA LYS A 51 6.60 -12.31 15.15
C LYS A 51 6.17 -11.49 13.93
N ILE A 52 6.12 -10.16 14.08
CA ILE A 52 5.81 -9.25 12.96
C ILE A 52 7.11 -8.90 12.24
N THR A 53 7.30 -9.47 11.07
CA THR A 53 8.51 -9.29 10.26
C THR A 53 8.34 -8.37 9.07
N ASN A 54 7.12 -8.26 8.54
CA ASN A 54 6.79 -7.49 7.35
C ASN A 54 5.49 -6.72 7.55
N ILE A 55 5.36 -5.59 6.87
CA ILE A 55 4.15 -4.78 6.87
C ILE A 55 3.71 -4.54 5.44
N VAL A 56 2.40 -4.66 5.22
CA VAL A 56 1.77 -4.33 3.95
C VAL A 56 0.68 -3.28 4.16
N PHE A 57 0.72 -2.21 3.39
CA PHE A 57 -0.34 -1.21 3.33
C PHE A 57 -1.39 -1.65 2.32
N MET A 58 -2.16 -2.69 2.69
CA MET A 58 -3.18 -3.36 1.87
C MET A 58 -4.54 -3.39 2.57
N GLY A 59 -4.74 -2.53 3.57
CA GLY A 59 -6.00 -2.38 4.29
C GLY A 59 -6.92 -1.33 3.65
N MET A 60 -7.75 -0.70 4.49
CA MET A 60 -8.71 0.31 4.03
C MET A 60 -8.02 1.58 3.52
N GLY A 61 -8.54 2.09 2.40
CA GLY A 61 -8.11 3.35 1.80
C GLY A 61 -7.03 3.22 0.73
N GLU A 62 -6.78 4.32 0.04
CA GLU A 62 -5.67 4.45 -0.92
C GLU A 62 -4.51 5.19 -0.23
N PRO A 63 -3.37 4.51 0.02
CA PRO A 63 -2.26 5.11 0.76
C PRO A 63 -1.70 6.37 0.11
N LEU A 64 -1.71 6.45 -1.23
CA LEU A 64 -1.15 7.60 -1.94
C LEU A 64 -2.03 8.87 -1.85
N TYR A 65 -3.28 8.74 -1.43
CA TYR A 65 -4.12 9.90 -1.08
C TYR A 65 -3.90 10.37 0.37
N ASN A 66 -3.11 9.63 1.14
CA ASN A 66 -2.67 10.01 2.49
C ASN A 66 -1.15 9.93 2.64
N LEU A 67 -0.42 10.27 1.58
CA LEU A 67 1.02 9.99 1.45
C LEU A 67 1.86 10.61 2.57
N ASP A 68 1.52 11.80 3.05
CA ASP A 68 2.26 12.46 4.12
C ASP A 68 2.23 11.63 5.41
N HIS A 69 1.04 11.31 5.90
CA HIS A 69 0.91 10.49 7.12
C HIS A 69 1.40 9.05 6.94
N VAL A 70 1.27 8.47 5.74
CA VAL A 70 1.83 7.15 5.43
C VAL A 70 3.35 7.19 5.49
N SER A 71 3.99 8.23 4.94
CA SER A 71 5.45 8.38 4.98
C SER A 71 5.95 8.56 6.41
N ASP A 72 5.34 9.44 7.18
CA ASP A 72 5.69 9.66 8.59
C ASP A 72 5.50 8.38 9.43
N ALA A 73 4.42 7.62 9.18
CA ALA A 73 4.20 6.35 9.84
C ALA A 73 5.27 5.31 9.49
N ILE A 74 5.72 5.27 8.23
CA ILE A 74 6.81 4.39 7.79
C ILE A 74 8.11 4.78 8.50
N ASP A 75 8.38 6.07 8.69
CA ASP A 75 9.55 6.53 9.43
C ASP A 75 9.51 6.07 10.89
N ILE A 76 8.38 6.24 11.59
CA ILE A 76 8.17 5.74 12.95
C ILE A 76 8.35 4.22 13.04
N ILE A 77 7.76 3.47 12.10
CA ILE A 77 7.80 2.00 12.08
C ILE A 77 9.22 1.49 11.78
N SER A 78 9.98 2.20 10.94
CA SER A 78 11.32 1.80 10.53
C SER A 78 12.44 2.28 11.45
N ASP A 79 12.13 3.13 12.42
CA ASP A 79 13.11 3.62 13.40
C ASP A 79 13.77 2.46 14.15
N GLY A 80 15.11 2.44 14.14
CA GLY A 80 15.92 1.39 14.75
C GLY A 80 15.81 1.31 16.27
N ASP A 81 15.57 2.45 16.92
CA ASP A 81 15.38 2.56 18.37
C ASP A 81 13.90 2.32 18.78
N GLY A 82 13.02 2.15 17.80
CA GLY A 82 11.59 1.92 17.97
C GLY A 82 11.15 0.52 17.51
N MET A 83 10.26 0.48 16.52
CA MET A 83 9.70 -0.79 16.03
C MET A 83 10.68 -1.60 15.17
N ALA A 84 11.67 -0.96 14.56
CA ALA A 84 12.76 -1.55 13.79
C ALA A 84 12.30 -2.49 12.65
N ILE A 85 11.17 -2.17 11.97
CA ILE A 85 10.72 -2.90 10.79
C ILE A 85 11.20 -2.13 9.55
N GLY A 86 12.31 -2.55 8.98
CA GLY A 86 12.99 -1.82 7.92
C GLY A 86 12.15 -1.63 6.66
N ARG A 87 12.43 -0.56 5.91
CA ARG A 87 11.69 -0.13 4.70
C ARG A 87 11.60 -1.21 3.61
N ARG A 88 12.59 -2.11 3.51
CA ARG A 88 12.56 -3.27 2.60
C ARG A 88 11.58 -4.37 3.03
N ARG A 89 11.11 -4.33 4.26
CA ARG A 89 10.08 -5.22 4.80
C ARG A 89 8.71 -4.55 4.86
N THR A 90 8.60 -3.35 4.29
CA THR A 90 7.36 -2.59 4.18
C THR A 90 6.99 -2.45 2.71
N THR A 91 5.78 -2.86 2.36
CA THR A 91 5.23 -2.75 1.01
C THR A 91 4.03 -1.80 1.03
N VAL A 92 4.02 -0.81 0.17
CA VAL A 92 2.87 0.07 -0.04
C VAL A 92 2.18 -0.36 -1.32
N SER A 93 0.89 -0.71 -1.21
CA SER A 93 0.04 -1.03 -2.34
C SER A 93 -0.74 0.21 -2.78
N THR A 94 -0.92 0.36 -4.07
CA THR A 94 -1.75 1.43 -4.65
C THR A 94 -2.56 0.90 -5.83
N SER A 95 -3.74 1.44 -6.01
CA SER A 95 -4.53 1.22 -7.21
C SER A 95 -4.01 1.98 -8.44
N GLY A 96 -2.96 2.81 -8.27
CA GLY A 96 -2.30 3.50 -9.37
C GLY A 96 -2.53 5.01 -9.40
N VAL A 97 -2.35 5.70 -8.28
CA VAL A 97 -2.30 7.17 -8.22
C VAL A 97 -0.97 7.63 -8.83
N VAL A 98 -0.89 7.60 -10.17
CA VAL A 98 0.33 7.77 -10.96
C VAL A 98 1.24 8.92 -10.50
N PRO A 99 0.73 10.16 -10.26
CA PRO A 99 1.60 11.29 -9.89
C PRO A 99 2.30 11.12 -8.53
N LYS A 100 1.84 10.16 -7.71
CA LYS A 100 2.37 9.96 -6.36
C LYS A 100 3.28 8.72 -6.22
N ILE A 101 3.41 7.92 -7.27
CA ILE A 101 4.19 6.67 -7.22
C ILE A 101 5.68 6.98 -7.04
N GLN A 102 6.23 7.89 -7.84
CA GLN A 102 7.64 8.27 -7.72
C GLN A 102 7.93 8.92 -6.36
N GLU A 103 7.09 9.87 -5.93
CA GLU A 103 7.21 10.55 -4.64
C GLU A 103 7.21 9.56 -3.47
N LEU A 104 6.36 8.53 -3.49
CA LEU A 104 6.39 7.45 -2.49
C LEU A 104 7.77 6.80 -2.41
N GLY A 105 8.33 6.43 -3.56
CA GLY A 105 9.64 5.76 -3.60
C GLY A 105 10.78 6.62 -3.11
N GLU A 106 10.79 7.91 -3.47
CA GLU A 106 11.80 8.88 -3.05
C GLU A 106 11.74 9.14 -1.53
N ARG A 107 10.53 9.30 -0.99
CA ARG A 107 10.34 9.60 0.45
C ARG A 107 10.57 8.39 1.33
N THR A 108 10.08 7.23 0.93
CA THR A 108 10.02 6.08 1.84
C THR A 108 11.02 4.98 1.52
N GLY A 109 11.43 4.82 0.28
CA GLY A 109 12.30 3.72 -0.15
C GLY A 109 11.68 2.32 0.01
N THR A 110 10.38 2.21 0.25
CA THR A 110 9.65 0.95 0.48
C THR A 110 9.52 0.09 -0.78
N MET A 111 9.01 -1.12 -0.63
CA MET A 111 8.56 -1.94 -1.75
C MET A 111 7.23 -1.40 -2.28
N LEU A 112 6.98 -1.58 -3.57
CA LEU A 112 5.75 -1.16 -4.25
C LEU A 112 4.92 -2.37 -4.63
N ALA A 113 3.62 -2.31 -4.38
CA ALA A 113 2.64 -3.22 -4.94
C ALA A 113 1.59 -2.44 -5.75
N ILE A 114 1.09 -3.05 -6.81
CA ILE A 114 0.07 -2.47 -7.69
C ILE A 114 -1.14 -3.38 -7.74
N SER A 115 -2.28 -2.86 -7.35
CA SER A 115 -3.58 -3.48 -7.54
C SER A 115 -3.96 -3.40 -9.03
N LEU A 116 -3.53 -4.42 -9.80
CA LEU A 116 -3.67 -4.44 -11.26
C LEU A 116 -5.06 -4.88 -11.71
N HIS A 117 -5.45 -6.09 -11.37
CA HIS A 117 -6.77 -6.74 -11.52
C HIS A 117 -7.30 -6.87 -12.95
N ALA A 118 -6.70 -6.23 -13.93
CA ALA A 118 -6.96 -6.41 -15.36
C ALA A 118 -5.74 -6.00 -16.19
N THR A 119 -5.59 -6.61 -17.38
CA THR A 119 -4.46 -6.40 -18.28
C THR A 119 -4.78 -5.47 -19.46
N HIS A 120 -6.01 -4.98 -19.55
CA HIS A 120 -6.45 -4.02 -20.55
C HIS A 120 -7.36 -2.97 -19.93
N ASP A 121 -7.35 -1.76 -20.51
CA ASP A 121 -8.00 -0.58 -19.92
C ASP A 121 -9.51 -0.72 -19.79
N ASP A 122 -10.19 -1.33 -20.77
CA ASP A 122 -11.66 -1.45 -20.74
C ASP A 122 -12.13 -2.14 -19.47
N LEU A 123 -11.63 -3.34 -19.20
CA LEU A 123 -11.98 -4.07 -17.99
C LEU A 123 -11.45 -3.38 -16.72
N ARG A 124 -10.25 -2.81 -16.79
CA ARG A 124 -9.68 -2.12 -15.62
C ARG A 124 -10.49 -0.87 -15.27
N ASN A 125 -11.06 -0.17 -16.23
CA ASN A 125 -11.96 0.97 -16.01
C ASN A 125 -13.24 0.59 -15.25
N GLU A 126 -13.66 -0.66 -15.36
CA GLU A 126 -14.82 -1.19 -14.63
C GLU A 126 -14.43 -1.66 -13.23
N LEU A 127 -13.34 -2.42 -13.11
CA LEU A 127 -12.90 -2.99 -11.84
C LEU A 127 -12.23 -1.96 -10.93
N VAL A 128 -11.41 -1.08 -11.49
CA VAL A 128 -10.64 -0.04 -10.82
C VAL A 128 -10.91 1.30 -11.48
N PRO A 129 -11.97 2.04 -11.13
CA PRO A 129 -12.40 3.26 -11.82
C PRO A 129 -11.34 4.36 -11.93
N LEU A 130 -10.34 4.35 -11.04
CA LEU A 130 -9.17 5.24 -11.10
C LEU A 130 -8.41 5.13 -12.43
N ASN A 131 -8.48 3.97 -13.09
CA ASN A 131 -7.82 3.74 -14.38
C ASN A 131 -8.27 4.70 -15.48
N ARG A 132 -9.51 5.18 -15.43
CA ARG A 132 -10.02 6.21 -16.37
C ARG A 132 -9.21 7.49 -16.31
N LYS A 133 -8.66 7.81 -15.15
CA LYS A 133 -7.80 8.99 -14.95
C LYS A 133 -6.34 8.70 -15.27
N TYR A 134 -5.88 7.50 -14.96
CA TYR A 134 -4.50 7.05 -15.15
C TYR A 134 -4.50 5.68 -15.84
N PRO A 135 -4.55 5.64 -17.19
CA PRO A 135 -4.55 4.40 -17.96
C PRO A 135 -3.32 3.56 -17.74
N LEU A 136 -3.42 2.26 -18.07
CA LEU A 136 -2.35 1.28 -17.86
C LEU A 136 -1.00 1.72 -18.42
N ALA A 137 -0.96 2.38 -19.58
CA ALA A 137 0.30 2.86 -20.16
C ALA A 137 1.02 3.83 -19.21
N GLN A 138 0.30 4.84 -18.68
CA GLN A 138 0.86 5.81 -17.72
C GLN A 138 1.26 5.14 -16.41
N LEU A 139 0.44 4.19 -15.94
CA LEU A 139 0.75 3.43 -14.74
C LEU A 139 2.04 2.63 -14.92
N MET A 140 2.23 1.94 -16.05
CA MET A 140 3.42 1.16 -16.33
C MET A 140 4.68 2.03 -16.44
N ASP A 141 4.56 3.23 -17.00
CA ASP A 141 5.67 4.18 -17.07
C ASP A 141 6.07 4.66 -15.66
N ALA A 142 5.10 4.99 -14.81
CA ALA A 142 5.36 5.37 -13.42
C ALA A 142 6.00 4.22 -12.61
N ILE A 143 5.57 2.98 -12.86
CA ILE A 143 6.16 1.79 -12.24
C ILE A 143 7.63 1.64 -12.66
N ARG A 144 7.95 1.77 -13.96
CA ARG A 144 9.33 1.68 -14.46
C ARG A 144 10.23 2.77 -13.88
N ALA A 145 9.67 3.94 -13.61
CA ALA A 145 10.37 5.07 -13.00
C ALA A 145 10.49 4.97 -11.47
N TYR A 146 9.91 3.95 -10.83
CA TYR A 146 9.96 3.82 -9.37
C TYR A 146 11.39 3.71 -8.86
N PRO A 147 11.81 4.54 -7.87
CA PRO A 147 13.21 4.62 -7.44
C PRO A 147 13.76 3.30 -6.90
N GLY A 148 14.95 2.96 -7.36
CA GLY A 148 15.73 1.83 -6.84
C GLY A 148 15.25 0.44 -7.30
N LEU A 149 14.44 0.35 -8.35
CA LEU A 149 14.08 -0.95 -8.93
C LEU A 149 15.31 -1.72 -9.41
N GLY A 150 15.30 -3.03 -9.21
CA GLY A 150 16.37 -3.93 -9.59
C GLY A 150 16.15 -5.32 -9.02
N ASN A 151 17.18 -6.18 -9.03
CA ASN A 151 17.06 -7.56 -8.55
C ASN A 151 16.65 -7.69 -7.09
N SER A 152 17.00 -6.71 -6.26
CA SER A 152 16.69 -6.70 -4.81
C SER A 152 15.43 -5.89 -4.44
N LYS A 153 14.88 -5.10 -5.37
CA LYS A 153 13.69 -4.29 -5.16
C LYS A 153 12.74 -4.46 -6.35
N ARG A 154 11.76 -5.33 -6.19
CA ARG A 154 10.79 -5.70 -7.22
C ARG A 154 9.44 -5.03 -6.94
N VAL A 155 8.64 -4.84 -7.99
CA VAL A 155 7.22 -4.48 -7.87
C VAL A 155 6.39 -5.76 -7.81
N THR A 156 5.43 -5.78 -6.89
CA THR A 156 4.42 -6.85 -6.80
C THR A 156 3.16 -6.41 -7.54
N PHE A 157 2.58 -7.29 -8.34
CA PHE A 157 1.27 -7.10 -8.92
C PHE A 157 0.24 -7.96 -8.18
N GLU A 158 -0.83 -7.32 -7.74
CA GLU A 158 -1.98 -7.98 -7.12
C GLU A 158 -3.06 -8.18 -8.18
N TYR A 159 -3.60 -9.39 -8.24
CA TYR A 159 -4.61 -9.76 -9.22
C TYR A 159 -5.68 -10.62 -8.57
N VAL A 160 -6.88 -10.05 -8.36
CA VAL A 160 -8.03 -10.82 -7.91
C VAL A 160 -8.61 -11.59 -9.09
N MET A 161 -8.70 -12.90 -8.97
CA MET A 161 -9.28 -13.77 -10.00
C MET A 161 -10.80 -13.81 -9.83
N LEU A 162 -11.53 -13.25 -10.79
CA LEU A 162 -12.99 -13.18 -10.81
C LEU A 162 -13.51 -14.07 -11.94
N LYS A 163 -14.18 -15.17 -11.58
CA LYS A 163 -14.67 -16.17 -12.52
C LYS A 163 -15.56 -15.56 -13.61
N GLY A 164 -15.21 -15.80 -14.87
CA GLY A 164 -15.93 -15.31 -16.04
C GLY A 164 -15.77 -13.80 -16.30
N VAL A 165 -14.81 -13.15 -15.63
CA VAL A 165 -14.54 -11.71 -15.76
C VAL A 165 -13.11 -11.45 -16.20
N ASN A 166 -12.13 -11.95 -15.45
CA ASN A 166 -10.70 -11.69 -15.69
C ASN A 166 -9.81 -12.92 -15.50
N ASP A 167 -10.41 -14.11 -15.46
CA ASP A 167 -9.76 -15.41 -15.38
C ASP A 167 -9.34 -15.96 -16.75
#